data_7fa24e85028d49a47b37d111770f14a4
#
_entry.id   7fa24e85028d49a47b37d111770f14a4
#
_cell.length_a   1.000
_cell.length_b   1.000
_cell.length_c   1.000
_cell.angle_alpha   90.00
_cell.angle_beta   90.00
_cell.angle_gamma   90.00
#
_symmetry.space_group_name_H-M   'P 1'
#
loop_
_entity.id
_entity.type
_entity.pdbx_description
1 polymer ?
#
loop_
_entity_poly.entity_id
_entity_poly.type
_entity_poly.pdbx_seq_one_letter_code
_entity_poly.pdbx_strand_id
1 'polypeptide(L)'
;MKRNFLKICLLFASMFTALSCSASPSVDTSDASESIPTAQQWNKDVVGWNLGNEFECSAPGQDGESMQIGNPDGSIHAETAWGNPVVTKKMIQAVKKAGFNAIRIPIRWQCHITNAQAMSIDKAWIARIKEVVGWCLDNGLKVIINVHHEKWLEGRPTYQYKEENCQKLALLWMNIASEFANYDSRLAFAGTNEVHIRDNWGKPTAENLEVQNAYNQIFVDMVRATGGNNAKRHLILQTYVCNPWFG
;
A
#
# COMPACT_ATOMS: atom_id res chain seq x y z
N MET A 1 -24.47 4.28 14.72
CA MET A 1 -23.24 4.28 13.92
C MET A 1 -22.53 2.91 13.84
N LYS A 2 -22.33 2.15 14.93
CA LYS A 2 -21.70 0.80 14.91
C LYS A 2 -22.42 -0.27 14.04
N ARG A 3 -23.70 -0.12 13.76
CA ARG A 3 -24.51 -1.14 13.03
C ARG A 3 -24.26 -1.20 11.52
N ASN A 4 -23.83 -0.11 10.89
CA ASN A 4 -23.65 -0.07 9.42
C ASN A 4 -22.28 -0.58 9.00
N PHE A 5 -21.26 -0.41 9.83
CA PHE A 5 -19.90 -0.94 9.58
C PHE A 5 -19.90 -2.47 9.53
N LEU A 6 -20.68 -3.10 10.45
CA LEU A 6 -20.80 -4.56 10.51
C LEU A 6 -21.54 -5.14 9.30
N LYS A 7 -22.47 -4.37 8.69
CA LYS A 7 -23.21 -4.82 7.49
C LYS A 7 -22.35 -4.86 6.22
N ILE A 8 -21.40 -3.95 6.09
CA ILE A 8 -20.47 -3.95 4.93
C ILE A 8 -19.52 -5.15 5.02
N CYS A 9 -19.00 -5.44 6.20
CA CYS A 9 -18.14 -6.64 6.41
C CYS A 9 -18.92 -7.95 6.20
N LEU A 10 -20.21 -8.02 6.57
CA LEU A 10 -21.03 -9.23 6.41
C LEU A 10 -21.46 -9.50 4.95
N LEU A 11 -21.63 -8.46 4.13
CA LEU A 11 -21.97 -8.63 2.71
C LEU A 11 -20.81 -9.19 1.89
N PHE A 12 -19.56 -8.91 2.26
CA PHE A 12 -18.39 -9.48 1.59
C PHE A 12 -18.07 -10.92 2.05
N ALA A 13 -18.39 -11.28 3.30
CA ALA A 13 -18.18 -12.65 3.78
C ALA A 13 -19.13 -13.68 3.09
N SER A 14 -20.29 -13.25 2.60
CA SER A 14 -21.25 -14.14 1.93
C SER A 14 -20.98 -14.39 0.44
N MET A 15 -20.09 -13.65 -0.20
CA MET A 15 -19.70 -13.86 -1.59
C MET A 15 -18.57 -14.90 -1.79
N PHE A 16 -17.90 -15.32 -0.70
CA PHE A 16 -16.81 -16.29 -0.78
C PHE A 16 -17.24 -17.75 -0.53
N THR A 17 -18.51 -18.04 -0.30
CA THR A 17 -18.97 -19.40 0.03
C THR A 17 -19.53 -20.21 -1.15
N ALA A 18 -19.40 -19.76 -2.39
CA ALA A 18 -19.93 -20.47 -3.54
C ALA A 18 -18.87 -20.77 -4.62
N LEU A 19 -17.76 -21.42 -4.24
CA LEU A 19 -16.98 -22.23 -5.19
C LEU A 19 -16.45 -23.45 -4.44
N SER A 20 -17.23 -24.49 -4.38
CA SER A 20 -16.79 -25.81 -3.95
C SER A 20 -16.64 -26.73 -5.15
N CYS A 21 -15.55 -27.41 -5.15
CA CYS A 21 -15.34 -28.78 -5.62
C CYS A 21 -15.04 -29.02 -7.10
N SER A 22 -13.79 -29.33 -7.35
CA SER A 22 -13.47 -30.58 -8.02
C SER A 22 -12.06 -31.06 -7.59
N ALA A 23 -11.96 -32.37 -7.44
CA ALA A 23 -10.91 -33.07 -6.72
C ALA A 23 -9.58 -33.16 -7.48
N SER A 24 -8.53 -33.01 -6.71
CA SER A 24 -7.19 -33.61 -6.60
C SER A 24 -6.43 -34.15 -7.81
N PRO A 25 -5.12 -33.97 -7.83
CA PRO A 25 -4.26 -35.07 -7.46
C PRO A 25 -3.29 -34.71 -6.33
N SER A 26 -2.98 -35.70 -5.52
CA SER A 26 -2.00 -35.70 -4.45
C SER A 26 -0.63 -35.29 -4.97
N VAL A 27 -0.13 -34.15 -4.50
CA VAL A 27 1.27 -33.77 -4.62
C VAL A 27 1.92 -33.98 -3.28
N ASP A 28 3.00 -34.72 -3.32
CA ASP A 28 3.90 -35.10 -2.24
C ASP A 28 4.32 -33.86 -1.44
N THR A 29 3.93 -33.77 -0.16
CA THR A 29 4.25 -32.67 0.74
C THR A 29 5.52 -32.98 1.50
N SER A 30 6.64 -32.94 0.82
CA SER A 30 7.96 -32.88 1.44
C SER A 30 8.74 -31.69 0.92
N ASP A 31 8.21 -30.49 1.15
CA ASP A 31 9.03 -29.28 1.14
C ASP A 31 8.80 -28.52 2.44
N ALA A 32 9.92 -28.34 3.14
CA ALA A 32 10.00 -27.65 4.40
C ALA A 32 9.32 -26.28 4.28
N SER A 33 8.24 -26.10 5.02
CA SER A 33 7.66 -24.78 5.22
C SER A 33 8.74 -23.87 5.80
N GLU A 34 9.39 -23.06 4.96
CA GLU A 34 10.16 -21.94 5.47
C GLU A 34 9.24 -21.12 6.37
N SER A 35 9.51 -21.16 7.66
CA SER A 35 8.78 -20.39 8.66
C SER A 35 8.81 -18.93 8.21
N ILE A 36 7.64 -18.33 7.98
CA ILE A 36 7.52 -16.90 7.67
C ILE A 36 8.30 -16.13 8.73
N PRO A 37 9.35 -15.41 8.37
CA PRO A 37 10.15 -14.70 9.34
C PRO A 37 9.30 -13.67 10.06
N THR A 38 9.31 -13.74 11.37
CA THR A 38 8.63 -12.81 12.27
C THR A 38 9.19 -11.38 12.12
N ALA A 39 8.55 -10.41 12.77
CA ALA A 39 8.98 -8.99 12.84
C ALA A 39 10.49 -8.79 13.08
N GLN A 40 11.19 -9.77 13.64
CA GLN A 40 12.64 -9.75 13.86
C GLN A 40 13.48 -9.59 12.58
N GLN A 41 13.00 -10.01 11.41
CA GLN A 41 13.73 -9.82 10.14
C GLN A 41 13.77 -8.37 9.67
N TRP A 42 12.82 -7.55 10.10
CA TRP A 42 12.78 -6.13 9.78
C TRP A 42 13.54 -5.27 10.81
N ASN A 43 13.94 -5.83 11.94
CA ASN A 43 14.51 -5.09 13.08
C ASN A 43 16.04 -5.06 13.10
N LYS A 44 16.73 -5.78 12.22
CA LYS A 44 18.19 -5.82 12.22
C LYS A 44 18.76 -5.40 10.88
N ASP A 45 19.75 -4.51 10.94
CA ASP A 45 20.66 -4.16 9.85
C ASP A 45 19.95 -3.78 8.53
N VAL A 46 18.85 -3.00 8.62
CA VAL A 46 18.17 -2.50 7.44
C VAL A 46 18.83 -1.20 6.99
N VAL A 47 19.50 -1.27 5.84
CA VAL A 47 20.02 -0.11 5.12
C VAL A 47 19.18 0.04 3.85
N GLY A 48 18.31 1.05 3.84
CA GLY A 48 17.30 1.23 2.81
C GLY A 48 17.64 2.32 1.79
N TRP A 49 17.14 2.13 0.58
CA TRP A 49 17.07 3.13 -0.48
C TRP A 49 15.60 3.50 -0.71
N ASN A 50 15.31 4.79 -0.92
CA ASN A 50 13.98 5.23 -1.33
C ASN A 50 13.96 5.41 -2.85
N LEU A 51 13.17 4.61 -3.55
CA LEU A 51 12.93 4.72 -4.98
C LEU A 51 11.85 5.80 -5.20
N GLY A 52 12.22 7.05 -4.92
CA GLY A 52 11.33 8.20 -4.95
C GLY A 52 11.33 8.94 -6.28
N ASN A 53 10.25 9.71 -6.51
CA ASN A 53 9.96 10.43 -7.74
C ASN A 53 9.76 9.52 -8.96
N GLU A 54 9.25 8.32 -8.71
CA GLU A 54 8.92 7.32 -9.73
C GLU A 54 7.41 7.00 -9.69
N PHE A 55 6.99 6.10 -8.79
CA PHE A 55 5.61 5.61 -8.74
C PHE A 55 4.66 6.50 -7.95
N GLU A 56 5.14 7.48 -7.20
CA GLU A 56 4.33 8.51 -6.55
C GLU A 56 4.13 9.75 -7.43
N CYS A 57 4.74 9.79 -8.61
CA CYS A 57 4.59 10.89 -9.56
C CYS A 57 3.16 11.06 -10.06
N SER A 58 2.85 12.25 -10.49
CA SER A 58 1.62 12.60 -11.21
C SER A 58 1.95 13.47 -12.39
N ALA A 59 1.22 13.30 -13.49
CA ALA A 59 1.34 14.18 -14.63
C ALA A 59 0.85 15.60 -14.29
N PRO A 60 1.29 16.63 -15.01
CA PRO A 60 0.79 17.99 -14.84
C PRO A 60 -0.75 18.06 -14.89
N GLY A 61 -1.36 18.76 -13.93
CA GLY A 61 -2.82 18.83 -13.78
C GLY A 61 -3.46 17.67 -13.01
N GLN A 62 -2.70 16.65 -12.61
CA GLN A 62 -3.17 15.53 -11.78
C GLN A 62 -2.90 15.74 -10.28
N ASP A 63 -2.25 16.84 -9.92
CA ASP A 63 -1.93 17.17 -8.51
C ASP A 63 -3.12 17.75 -7.75
N GLY A 64 -4.26 17.93 -8.40
CA GLY A 64 -5.46 18.55 -7.83
C GLY A 64 -6.07 17.73 -6.70
N GLU A 65 -6.92 18.41 -5.91
CA GLU A 65 -7.68 17.82 -4.80
C GLU A 65 -8.73 16.79 -5.25
N SER A 66 -9.23 16.97 -6.47
CA SER A 66 -10.15 16.01 -7.06
C SER A 66 -9.39 14.75 -7.39
N MET A 67 -9.85 13.64 -6.86
CA MET A 67 -9.45 12.33 -7.32
C MET A 67 -9.83 12.24 -8.80
N GLN A 68 -8.88 12.41 -9.68
CA GLN A 68 -9.09 12.12 -11.09
C GLN A 68 -9.13 10.60 -11.24
N ILE A 69 -10.33 10.10 -11.27
CA ILE A 69 -10.60 8.71 -11.56
C ILE A 69 -10.35 8.50 -13.04
N GLY A 70 -9.47 7.55 -13.31
CA GLY A 70 -9.07 7.28 -14.67
C GLY A 70 -8.20 8.42 -15.19
N ASN A 71 -6.92 8.27 -15.06
CA ASN A 71 -6.02 9.06 -15.86
C ASN A 71 -6.41 8.86 -17.33
N PRO A 72 -6.75 9.91 -18.09
CA PRO A 72 -6.92 9.78 -19.53
C PRO A 72 -5.68 9.20 -20.20
N ASP A 73 -4.53 9.31 -19.54
CA ASP A 73 -3.25 8.74 -19.93
C ASP A 73 -2.78 7.70 -18.93
N GLY A 74 -3.65 6.84 -18.39
CA GLY A 74 -3.37 5.76 -17.42
C GLY A 74 -2.17 4.88 -17.73
N SER A 75 -1.26 5.45 -18.49
CA SER A 75 -0.01 4.84 -18.91
C SER A 75 0.95 4.77 -17.73
N ILE A 76 1.74 3.72 -17.71
CA ILE A 76 2.97 3.56 -16.94
C ILE A 76 3.93 4.77 -17.07
N HIS A 77 3.65 5.72 -17.95
CA HIS A 77 4.41 6.96 -18.11
C HIS A 77 4.29 7.90 -16.90
N ALA A 78 3.36 7.67 -15.97
CA ALA A 78 3.33 8.38 -14.69
C ALA A 78 4.67 8.27 -13.96
N GLU A 79 5.37 7.13 -14.04
CA GLU A 79 6.66 6.96 -13.37
C GLU A 79 7.78 7.90 -13.88
N THR A 80 7.60 8.55 -15.03
CA THR A 80 8.56 9.52 -15.59
C THR A 80 8.10 10.96 -15.49
N ALA A 81 6.92 11.20 -14.93
CA ALA A 81 6.26 12.51 -14.97
C ALA A 81 7.05 13.63 -14.28
N TRP A 82 7.91 13.30 -13.33
CA TRP A 82 8.78 14.25 -12.62
C TRP A 82 10.23 14.23 -13.12
N GLY A 83 10.48 13.66 -14.30
CA GLY A 83 11.76 13.74 -14.99
C GLY A 83 12.72 12.59 -14.72
N ASN A 84 12.33 11.61 -13.93
CA ASN A 84 13.13 10.40 -13.72
C ASN A 84 13.00 9.44 -14.93
N PRO A 85 14.00 8.59 -15.17
CA PRO A 85 13.89 7.57 -16.21
C PRO A 85 13.00 6.42 -15.73
N VAL A 86 12.45 5.65 -16.68
CA VAL A 86 11.73 4.41 -16.37
C VAL A 86 12.60 3.47 -15.53
N VAL A 87 12.07 2.98 -14.42
CA VAL A 87 12.78 2.03 -13.53
C VAL A 87 13.12 0.74 -14.28
N THR A 88 14.36 0.32 -14.16
CA THR A 88 14.86 -0.90 -14.80
C THR A 88 15.41 -1.89 -13.78
N LYS A 89 15.41 -3.18 -14.16
CA LYS A 89 16.05 -4.23 -13.35
C LYS A 89 17.53 -3.93 -13.06
N LYS A 90 18.23 -3.26 -13.98
CA LYS A 90 19.63 -2.84 -13.79
C LYS A 90 19.77 -1.80 -12.69
N MET A 91 18.82 -0.87 -12.56
CA MET A 91 18.82 0.12 -11.47
C MET A 91 18.68 -0.59 -10.11
N ILE A 92 17.76 -1.53 -10.00
CA ILE A 92 17.56 -2.32 -8.77
C ILE A 92 18.84 -3.12 -8.43
N GLN A 93 19.49 -3.73 -9.43
CA GLN A 93 20.76 -4.42 -9.24
C GLN A 93 21.87 -3.47 -8.76
N ALA A 94 21.91 -2.23 -9.28
CA ALA A 94 22.87 -1.22 -8.85
C ALA A 94 22.63 -0.80 -7.38
N VAL A 95 21.39 -0.62 -6.96
CA VAL A 95 21.02 -0.37 -5.55
C VAL A 95 21.51 -1.51 -4.66
N LYS A 96 21.25 -2.77 -5.04
CA LYS A 96 21.77 -3.93 -4.30
C LYS A 96 23.30 -3.96 -4.23
N LYS A 97 23.96 -3.72 -5.36
CA LYS A 97 25.43 -3.70 -5.44
C LYS A 97 26.05 -2.58 -4.60
N ALA A 98 25.35 -1.47 -4.42
CA ALA A 98 25.76 -0.37 -3.55
C ALA A 98 25.69 -0.70 -2.04
N GLY A 99 25.20 -1.89 -1.67
CA GLY A 99 25.16 -2.36 -0.28
C GLY A 99 23.82 -2.21 0.41
N PHE A 100 22.80 -1.68 -0.26
CA PHE A 100 21.46 -1.60 0.30
C PHE A 100 20.82 -3.00 0.38
N ASN A 101 20.04 -3.23 1.44
CA ASN A 101 19.33 -4.49 1.65
C ASN A 101 17.80 -4.32 1.75
N ALA A 102 17.34 -3.08 1.66
CA ALA A 102 15.91 -2.74 1.59
C ALA A 102 15.68 -1.60 0.57
N ILE A 103 14.47 -1.57 0.02
CA ILE A 103 14.02 -0.51 -0.87
C ILE A 103 12.58 -0.13 -0.49
N ARG A 104 12.30 1.17 -0.39
CA ARG A 104 10.96 1.70 -0.28
C ARG A 104 10.52 2.21 -1.64
N ILE A 105 9.36 1.82 -2.06
CA ILE A 105 8.73 2.22 -3.32
C ILE A 105 7.48 3.04 -2.96
N PRO A 106 7.56 4.37 -2.93
CA PRO A 106 6.39 5.23 -2.77
C PRO A 106 5.46 5.05 -3.95
N ILE A 107 4.14 4.93 -3.70
CA ILE A 107 3.17 4.69 -4.78
C ILE A 107 1.95 5.57 -4.57
N ARG A 108 1.61 6.36 -5.60
CA ARG A 108 0.35 7.08 -5.69
C ARG A 108 -0.65 6.22 -6.45
N TRP A 109 -1.77 5.94 -5.82
CA TRP A 109 -2.81 5.07 -6.37
C TRP A 109 -3.95 5.85 -7.02
N GLN A 110 -4.29 7.04 -6.49
CA GLN A 110 -5.46 7.81 -6.94
C GLN A 110 -5.51 8.06 -8.45
N CYS A 111 -4.36 8.30 -9.08
CA CYS A 111 -4.27 8.54 -10.52
C CYS A 111 -4.55 7.28 -11.36
N HIS A 112 -4.55 6.12 -10.74
CA HIS A 112 -4.73 4.82 -11.37
C HIS A 112 -6.00 4.09 -10.90
N ILE A 113 -6.93 4.80 -10.27
CA ILE A 113 -8.23 4.25 -9.86
C ILE A 113 -9.18 4.26 -11.05
N THR A 114 -9.68 3.10 -11.45
CA THR A 114 -10.61 2.92 -12.57
C THR A 114 -12.08 2.94 -12.14
N ASN A 115 -12.36 2.70 -10.86
CA ASN A 115 -13.68 2.76 -10.27
C ASN A 115 -13.59 3.33 -8.84
N ALA A 116 -14.15 4.53 -8.61
CA ALA A 116 -14.07 5.23 -7.33
C ALA A 116 -14.83 4.56 -6.21
N GLN A 117 -15.99 3.98 -6.52
CA GLN A 117 -16.85 3.35 -5.51
C GLN A 117 -16.20 2.08 -4.95
N ALA A 118 -15.47 1.36 -5.78
CA ALA A 118 -14.76 0.14 -5.40
C ALA A 118 -13.27 0.36 -5.13
N MET A 119 -12.74 1.56 -5.37
CA MET A 119 -11.29 1.88 -5.36
C MET A 119 -10.48 0.87 -6.19
N SER A 120 -11.05 0.42 -7.32
CA SER A 120 -10.40 -0.54 -8.21
C SER A 120 -9.21 0.11 -8.90
N ILE A 121 -8.09 -0.59 -8.91
CA ILE A 121 -6.83 -0.10 -9.47
C ILE A 121 -6.67 -0.61 -10.92
N ASP A 122 -6.09 0.21 -11.78
CA ASP A 122 -5.74 -0.18 -13.14
C ASP A 122 -4.83 -1.42 -13.14
N LYS A 123 -5.17 -2.39 -14.00
CA LYS A 123 -4.45 -3.66 -14.06
C LYS A 123 -3.02 -3.54 -14.58
N ALA A 124 -2.78 -2.62 -15.52
CA ALA A 124 -1.44 -2.40 -16.06
C ALA A 124 -0.53 -1.76 -14.99
N TRP A 125 -1.10 -0.80 -14.20
CA TRP A 125 -0.38 -0.22 -13.07
C TRP A 125 0.00 -1.25 -12.01
N ILE A 126 -0.94 -2.08 -11.57
CA ILE A 126 -0.65 -3.18 -10.63
C ILE A 126 0.42 -4.13 -11.19
N ALA A 127 0.31 -4.50 -12.46
CA ALA A 127 1.30 -5.37 -13.09
C ALA A 127 2.69 -4.74 -13.09
N ARG A 128 2.78 -3.43 -13.37
CA ARG A 128 4.05 -2.69 -13.32
C ARG A 128 4.65 -2.64 -11.92
N ILE A 129 3.84 -2.35 -10.89
CA ILE A 129 4.30 -2.38 -9.50
C ILE A 129 4.80 -3.79 -9.12
N LYS A 130 4.05 -4.84 -9.46
CA LYS A 130 4.44 -6.23 -9.21
C LYS A 130 5.77 -6.59 -9.90
N GLU A 131 5.99 -6.12 -11.11
CA GLU A 131 7.24 -6.34 -11.85
C GLU A 131 8.44 -5.75 -11.09
N VAL A 132 8.35 -4.50 -10.65
CA VAL A 132 9.45 -3.84 -9.92
C VAL A 132 9.65 -4.45 -8.53
N VAL A 133 8.57 -4.74 -7.81
CA VAL A 133 8.63 -5.48 -6.53
C VAL A 133 9.31 -6.84 -6.73
N GLY A 134 8.95 -7.56 -7.79
CA GLY A 134 9.57 -8.83 -8.15
C GLY A 134 11.08 -8.70 -8.37
N TRP A 135 11.51 -7.71 -9.15
CA TRP A 135 12.96 -7.46 -9.34
C TRP A 135 13.69 -7.18 -8.04
N CYS A 136 13.06 -6.46 -7.10
CA CYS A 136 13.66 -6.19 -5.79
C CYS A 136 13.82 -7.48 -4.97
N LEU A 137 12.76 -8.29 -4.89
CA LEU A 137 12.77 -9.55 -4.14
C LEU A 137 13.75 -10.57 -4.74
N ASP A 138 13.80 -10.69 -6.09
CA ASP A 138 14.75 -11.55 -6.81
C ASP A 138 16.21 -11.18 -6.54
N ASN A 139 16.49 -9.90 -6.26
CA ASN A 139 17.81 -9.42 -5.87
C ASN A 139 18.05 -9.47 -4.36
N GLY A 140 17.17 -10.12 -3.59
CA GLY A 140 17.31 -10.29 -2.14
C GLY A 140 17.15 -9.00 -1.35
N LEU A 141 16.39 -8.03 -1.87
CA LEU A 141 16.01 -6.81 -1.14
C LEU A 141 14.73 -7.06 -0.35
N LYS A 142 14.62 -6.44 0.82
CA LYS A 142 13.34 -6.20 1.49
C LYS A 142 12.64 -5.04 0.79
N VAL A 143 11.31 -5.09 0.69
CA VAL A 143 10.53 -4.08 -0.05
C VAL A 143 9.46 -3.49 0.85
N ILE A 144 9.29 -2.18 0.80
CA ILE A 144 8.18 -1.46 1.42
C ILE A 144 7.40 -0.77 0.31
N ILE A 145 6.11 -1.04 0.22
CA ILE A 145 5.18 -0.24 -0.60
C ILE A 145 4.21 0.50 0.32
N ASN A 146 3.68 1.62 -0.14
CA ASN A 146 2.79 2.46 0.67
C ASN A 146 1.65 3.08 -0.14
N VAL A 147 0.81 3.85 0.54
CA VAL A 147 -0.13 4.80 -0.03
C VAL A 147 0.50 6.19 0.10
N HIS A 148 0.82 6.84 -1.04
CA HIS A 148 1.62 8.07 -1.10
C HIS A 148 0.92 9.16 -1.91
N HIS A 149 0.92 10.39 -1.39
CA HIS A 149 0.35 11.59 -2.04
C HIS A 149 -1.13 11.47 -2.47
N GLU A 150 -1.93 10.72 -1.73
CA GLU A 150 -3.36 10.63 -1.95
C GLU A 150 -4.04 11.94 -1.48
N LYS A 151 -4.38 12.83 -2.39
CA LYS A 151 -4.90 14.18 -2.05
C LYS A 151 -6.25 14.15 -1.32
N TRP A 152 -7.03 13.10 -1.50
CA TRP A 152 -8.26 12.88 -0.75
C TRP A 152 -7.99 12.50 0.72
N LEU A 153 -6.81 11.99 1.05
CA LEU A 153 -6.37 11.55 2.38
C LEU A 153 -5.46 12.58 3.04
N GLU A 154 -4.37 12.95 2.36
CA GLU A 154 -3.46 13.99 2.81
C GLU A 154 -4.15 15.35 2.87
N GLY A 155 -3.84 16.14 3.88
CA GLY A 155 -4.44 17.46 4.07
C GLY A 155 -5.81 17.45 4.75
N ARG A 156 -6.37 16.28 5.08
CA ARG A 156 -7.75 16.13 5.57
C ARG A 156 -7.93 15.24 6.81
N PRO A 157 -6.99 15.18 7.78
CA PRO A 157 -7.16 14.37 8.98
C PRO A 157 -8.08 15.05 10.00
N THR A 158 -9.36 15.23 9.64
CA THR A 158 -10.40 15.83 10.48
C THR A 158 -11.64 14.95 10.54
N TYR A 159 -12.47 15.12 11.56
CA TYR A 159 -13.72 14.39 11.74
C TYR A 159 -14.66 14.53 10.53
N GLN A 160 -14.62 15.70 9.88
CA GLN A 160 -15.43 15.97 8.69
C GLN A 160 -15.19 14.93 7.59
N TYR A 161 -13.94 14.49 7.38
CA TYR A 161 -13.56 13.57 6.31
C TYR A 161 -13.28 12.14 6.80
N LYS A 162 -13.25 11.92 8.11
CA LYS A 162 -12.83 10.65 8.72
C LYS A 162 -13.57 9.45 8.16
N GLU A 163 -14.91 9.50 8.11
CA GLU A 163 -15.72 8.35 7.68
C GLU A 163 -15.50 8.03 6.20
N GLU A 164 -15.57 9.03 5.34
CA GLU A 164 -15.36 8.88 3.90
C GLU A 164 -13.96 8.38 3.59
N ASN A 165 -12.93 8.97 4.20
CA ASN A 165 -11.54 8.59 3.99
C ASN A 165 -11.23 7.18 4.51
N CYS A 166 -11.77 6.80 5.67
CA CYS A 166 -11.65 5.43 6.18
C CYS A 166 -12.29 4.41 5.24
N GLN A 167 -13.44 4.71 4.63
CA GLN A 167 -14.08 3.81 3.66
C GLN A 167 -13.23 3.66 2.39
N LYS A 168 -12.74 4.76 1.83
CA LYS A 168 -11.85 4.73 0.66
C LYS A 168 -10.56 3.98 0.94
N LEU A 169 -9.92 4.25 2.09
CA LEU A 169 -8.67 3.62 2.50
C LEU A 169 -8.85 2.11 2.73
N ALA A 170 -9.98 1.71 3.31
CA ALA A 170 -10.35 0.31 3.48
C ALA A 170 -10.39 -0.43 2.13
N LEU A 171 -11.14 0.12 1.17
CA LEU A 171 -11.27 -0.48 -0.16
C LEU A 171 -9.95 -0.49 -0.91
N LEU A 172 -9.16 0.59 -0.84
CA LEU A 172 -7.86 0.68 -1.48
C LEU A 172 -6.91 -0.38 -0.92
N TRP A 173 -6.79 -0.51 0.40
CA TRP A 173 -5.92 -1.51 1.01
C TRP A 173 -6.40 -2.94 0.79
N MET A 174 -7.69 -3.19 0.73
CA MET A 174 -8.23 -4.51 0.33
C MET A 174 -7.75 -4.87 -1.09
N ASN A 175 -7.85 -3.94 -2.04
CA ASN A 175 -7.41 -4.16 -3.41
C ASN A 175 -5.89 -4.39 -3.49
N ILE A 176 -5.09 -3.50 -2.88
CA ILE A 176 -3.63 -3.63 -2.86
C ILE A 176 -3.22 -4.95 -2.20
N ALA A 177 -3.69 -5.20 -0.99
CA ALA A 177 -3.26 -6.35 -0.21
C ALA A 177 -3.66 -7.69 -0.87
N SER A 178 -4.82 -7.76 -1.51
CA SER A 178 -5.25 -8.96 -2.25
C SER A 178 -4.28 -9.30 -3.37
N GLU A 179 -3.79 -8.28 -4.09
CA GLU A 179 -2.85 -8.47 -5.20
C GLU A 179 -1.48 -9.01 -4.76
N PHE A 180 -1.10 -8.76 -3.51
CA PHE A 180 0.19 -9.18 -2.94
C PHE A 180 0.06 -10.25 -1.86
N ALA A 181 -1.10 -10.90 -1.71
CA ALA A 181 -1.36 -11.85 -0.62
C ALA A 181 -0.36 -13.01 -0.54
N ASN A 182 0.15 -13.45 -1.69
CA ASN A 182 1.08 -14.58 -1.79
C ASN A 182 2.57 -14.18 -1.76
N TYR A 183 2.88 -12.88 -1.68
CA TYR A 183 4.26 -12.41 -1.56
C TYR A 183 4.81 -12.73 -0.17
N ASP A 184 6.09 -13.07 -0.09
CA ASP A 184 6.71 -13.49 1.16
C ASP A 184 6.91 -12.32 2.16
N SER A 185 7.48 -12.62 3.31
CA SER A 185 7.65 -11.68 4.44
C SER A 185 8.65 -10.55 4.17
N ARG A 186 9.41 -10.60 3.08
CA ARG A 186 10.31 -9.52 2.67
C ARG A 186 9.55 -8.31 2.11
N LEU A 187 8.30 -8.48 1.70
CA LEU A 187 7.41 -7.37 1.36
C LEU A 187 6.66 -6.90 2.60
N ALA A 188 6.79 -5.63 2.94
CA ALA A 188 6.04 -4.94 3.98
C ALA A 188 5.15 -3.86 3.38
N PHE A 189 4.10 -3.49 4.11
CA PHE A 189 3.19 -2.41 3.74
C PHE A 189 3.28 -1.26 4.75
N ALA A 190 3.24 -0.02 4.26
CA ALA A 190 3.08 1.17 5.08
C ALA A 190 1.74 1.85 4.77
N GLY A 191 0.93 2.07 5.80
CA GLY A 191 -0.50 2.36 5.68
C GLY A 191 -0.82 3.66 4.96
N THR A 192 -0.07 4.69 5.26
CA THR A 192 -0.19 6.05 4.71
C THR A 192 1.20 6.64 4.46
N ASN A 193 1.25 7.96 4.21
CA ASN A 193 2.50 8.70 4.17
C ASN A 193 2.41 9.88 5.15
N GLU A 194 2.64 11.08 4.73
CA GLU A 194 2.72 12.29 5.55
C GLU A 194 1.34 12.95 5.73
N VAL A 195 0.39 12.25 6.32
CA VAL A 195 -0.94 12.80 6.60
C VAL A 195 -0.82 14.00 7.57
N HIS A 196 -1.32 15.15 7.15
CA HIS A 196 -1.26 16.41 7.87
C HIS A 196 -2.44 17.32 7.48
N ILE A 197 -2.69 18.37 8.22
CA ILE A 197 -3.59 19.46 7.77
C ILE A 197 -2.90 20.21 6.65
N ARG A 198 -3.63 20.49 5.57
CA ARG A 198 -3.10 21.23 4.43
C ARG A 198 -2.32 22.47 4.88
N ASP A 199 -1.14 22.63 4.31
CA ASP A 199 -0.23 23.75 4.55
C ASP A 199 0.20 23.91 6.02
N ASN A 200 -0.03 22.91 6.88
CA ASN A 200 0.34 22.92 8.28
C ASN A 200 1.09 21.65 8.70
N TRP A 201 2.40 21.75 8.75
CA TRP A 201 3.33 20.69 9.15
C TRP A 201 3.66 20.71 10.65
N GLY A 202 2.96 21.57 11.41
CA GLY A 202 3.18 21.75 12.82
C GLY A 202 2.53 20.66 13.68
N LYS A 203 2.46 20.95 14.98
CA LYS A 203 1.90 20.03 15.97
C LYS A 203 0.43 19.71 15.68
N PRO A 204 0.03 18.42 15.69
CA PRO A 204 -1.35 18.00 15.50
C PRO A 204 -2.26 18.41 16.67
N THR A 205 -3.54 18.53 16.37
CA THR A 205 -4.59 18.54 17.40
C THR A 205 -4.93 17.11 17.84
N ALA A 206 -5.70 16.97 18.94
CA ALA A 206 -6.22 15.67 19.36
C ALA A 206 -7.10 15.01 18.27
N GLU A 207 -7.89 15.81 17.55
CA GLU A 207 -8.69 15.36 16.41
C GLU A 207 -7.80 14.74 15.31
N ASN A 208 -6.72 15.41 14.93
CA ASN A 208 -5.82 14.93 13.88
C ASN A 208 -5.18 13.60 14.26
N LEU A 209 -4.76 13.42 15.50
CA LEU A 209 -4.20 12.18 16.01
C LEU A 209 -5.22 11.05 16.03
N GLU A 210 -6.45 11.32 16.48
CA GLU A 210 -7.52 10.32 16.48
C GLU A 210 -7.87 9.87 15.06
N VAL A 211 -7.91 10.80 14.10
CA VAL A 211 -8.18 10.47 12.70
C VAL A 211 -7.04 9.68 12.09
N GLN A 212 -5.78 10.06 12.33
CA GLN A 212 -4.61 9.29 11.88
C GLN A 212 -4.63 7.87 12.48
N ASN A 213 -4.97 7.72 13.74
CA ASN A 213 -5.09 6.41 14.38
C ASN A 213 -6.22 5.57 13.77
N ALA A 214 -7.32 6.20 13.37
CA ALA A 214 -8.39 5.51 12.66
C ALA A 214 -7.93 5.01 11.27
N TYR A 215 -7.13 5.78 10.55
CA TYR A 215 -6.53 5.35 9.28
C TYR A 215 -5.58 4.16 9.49
N ASN A 216 -4.73 4.21 10.51
CA ASN A 216 -3.85 3.11 10.87
C ASN A 216 -4.62 1.84 11.23
N GLN A 217 -5.72 1.97 12.00
CA GLN A 217 -6.54 0.81 12.38
C GLN A 217 -7.22 0.18 11.16
N ILE A 218 -7.82 0.99 10.28
CA ILE A 218 -8.46 0.51 9.03
C ILE A 218 -7.43 -0.19 8.13
N PHE A 219 -6.25 0.37 7.98
CA PHE A 219 -5.18 -0.26 7.22
C PHE A 219 -4.85 -1.66 7.75
N VAL A 220 -4.63 -1.80 9.07
CA VAL A 220 -4.33 -3.09 9.69
C VAL A 220 -5.47 -4.09 9.47
N ASP A 221 -6.71 -3.67 9.77
CA ASP A 221 -7.88 -4.54 9.69
C ASP A 221 -8.09 -5.07 8.27
N MET A 222 -7.99 -4.19 7.27
CA MET A 222 -8.22 -4.57 5.88
C MET A 222 -7.10 -5.45 5.33
N VAL A 223 -5.84 -5.15 5.61
CA VAL A 223 -4.74 -6.01 5.18
C VAL A 223 -4.87 -7.40 5.82
N ARG A 224 -5.15 -7.50 7.12
CA ARG A 224 -5.32 -8.79 7.82
C ARG A 224 -6.50 -9.58 7.27
N ALA A 225 -7.59 -8.92 6.91
CA ALA A 225 -8.79 -9.55 6.36
C ALA A 225 -8.57 -10.22 5.00
N THR A 226 -7.57 -9.80 4.21
CA THR A 226 -7.25 -10.42 2.92
C THR A 226 -6.60 -11.80 3.04
N GLY A 227 -6.16 -12.21 4.23
CA GLY A 227 -5.63 -13.54 4.49
C GLY A 227 -4.27 -13.82 3.83
N GLY A 228 -3.98 -15.10 3.56
CA GLY A 228 -2.69 -15.51 3.01
C GLY A 228 -1.52 -15.03 3.87
N ASN A 229 -0.42 -14.64 3.25
CA ASN A 229 0.74 -14.09 3.96
C ASN A 229 0.46 -12.74 4.62
N ASN A 230 -0.62 -12.05 4.23
CA ASN A 230 -1.02 -10.78 4.82
C ASN A 230 -1.50 -10.93 6.28
N ALA A 231 -1.92 -12.13 6.70
CA ALA A 231 -2.26 -12.41 8.09
C ALA A 231 -1.08 -12.13 9.06
N LYS A 232 0.16 -12.26 8.57
CA LYS A 232 1.39 -12.09 9.38
C LYS A 232 2.37 -11.06 8.78
N ARG A 233 2.01 -10.42 7.67
CA ARG A 233 2.87 -9.43 6.99
C ARG A 233 3.29 -8.31 7.93
N HIS A 234 4.53 -7.85 7.79
CA HIS A 234 5.00 -6.66 8.51
C HIS A 234 4.23 -5.42 8.01
N LEU A 235 3.63 -4.69 8.94
CA LEU A 235 2.89 -3.47 8.67
C LEU A 235 3.56 -2.31 9.39
N ILE A 236 3.69 -1.19 8.70
CA ILE A 236 4.30 0.04 9.20
C ILE A 236 3.19 1.06 9.39
N LEU A 237 2.95 1.42 10.63
CA LEU A 237 1.99 2.46 11.00
C LEU A 237 2.70 3.82 10.95
N GLN A 238 2.02 4.80 10.39
CA GLN A 238 2.55 6.15 10.30
C GLN A 238 2.00 7.02 11.43
N THR A 239 2.87 7.81 12.01
CA THR A 239 2.49 8.90 12.89
C THR A 239 2.06 10.11 12.06
N TYR A 240 1.41 11.09 12.68
CA TYR A 240 1.08 12.36 12.01
C TYR A 240 2.36 13.00 11.43
N VAL A 241 2.32 13.36 10.14
CA VAL A 241 3.46 13.92 9.38
C VAL A 241 4.68 13.00 9.35
N CYS A 242 4.53 11.69 9.61
CA CYS A 242 5.66 10.76 9.84
C CYS A 242 6.63 11.23 10.95
N ASN A 243 6.21 12.11 11.82
CA ASN A 243 7.04 12.64 12.91
C ASN A 243 6.91 11.76 14.17
N PRO A 244 7.99 11.12 14.65
CA PRO A 244 7.93 10.20 15.79
C PRO A 244 7.51 10.88 17.10
N TRP A 245 7.56 12.20 17.18
CA TRP A 245 7.12 12.98 18.35
C TRP A 245 5.61 13.27 18.35
N PHE A 246 4.91 12.90 17.29
CA PHE A 246 3.47 13.12 17.10
C PHE A 246 2.66 11.82 17.05
N GLY A 247 3.16 10.77 17.65
CA GLY A 247 2.49 9.47 17.75
C GLY A 247 2.13 9.10 19.18
#